data_7c3f13cf18532bde5bee2fdd8643bd4d
#
_entry.id   7c3f13cf18532bde5bee2fdd8643bd4d
#
_cell.length_a   1.000
_cell.length_b   1.000
_cell.length_c   1.000
_cell.angle_alpha   90.00
_cell.angle_beta   90.00
_cell.angle_gamma   90.00
#
_symmetry.space_group_name_H-M   'P 1'
#
loop_
_entity.id
_entity.type
_entity.pdbx_description
1 polymer ?
#
loop_
_entity_poly.entity_id
_entity_poly.type
_entity_poly.pdbx_seq_one_letter_code
_entity_poly.pdbx_strand_id
1 'polypeptide(L)'
;MNLPPALRLWFDTEFHDDGERVELISLGIVTSDGREYYAENAGYDRKRAHPWLQANVLPLLRPGTERTCDQIAADLRALIGDSQPEFWAWFGEYDWIVLRQLFGDLTAWPAGWPLSHMNLEQWRLHLGAPPLVQPQHADLHHALADARWTREAWQGLHDLQSQQAIRLEP
;
A
#
# COMPACT_ATOMS: atom_id res chain seq x y z
N MET A 1 -20.49 -21.93 7.42
CA MET A 1 -19.55 -21.56 6.35
C MET A 1 -18.35 -20.89 7.01
N ASN A 2 -17.16 -21.48 6.90
CA ASN A 2 -15.96 -20.79 7.37
C ASN A 2 -15.67 -19.65 6.40
N LEU A 3 -15.56 -18.43 6.91
CA LEU A 3 -15.06 -17.31 6.13
C LEU A 3 -13.63 -17.64 5.68
N PRO A 4 -13.25 -17.30 4.43
CA PRO A 4 -11.87 -17.44 4.00
C PRO A 4 -10.95 -16.63 4.93
N PRO A 5 -9.71 -17.09 5.15
CA PRO A 5 -8.79 -16.37 6.03
C PRO A 5 -8.56 -14.95 5.51
N ALA A 6 -8.50 -13.99 6.42
CA ALA A 6 -8.15 -12.62 6.07
C ALA A 6 -6.70 -12.58 5.56
N LEU A 7 -6.51 -11.98 4.39
CA LEU A 7 -5.18 -11.70 3.82
C LEU A 7 -4.86 -10.22 4.06
N ARG A 8 -3.90 -9.91 4.93
CA ARG A 8 -3.43 -8.53 5.09
C ARG A 8 -2.47 -8.18 3.98
N LEU A 9 -2.65 -6.96 3.49
CA LEU A 9 -1.80 -6.35 2.47
C LEU A 9 -1.34 -5.00 3.02
N TRP A 10 -0.04 -4.83 3.15
CA TRP A 10 0.56 -3.53 3.39
C TRP A 10 1.01 -2.99 2.05
N PHE A 11 0.55 -1.79 1.71
CA PHE A 11 0.78 -1.22 0.40
C PHE A 11 1.20 0.23 0.48
N ASP A 12 1.89 0.65 -0.56
CA ASP A 12 2.30 2.02 -0.80
C ASP A 12 2.29 2.28 -2.30
N THR A 13 2.06 3.51 -2.71
CA THR A 13 2.12 3.93 -4.12
C THR A 13 2.97 5.17 -4.28
N GLU A 14 3.72 5.22 -5.36
CA GLU A 14 4.22 6.49 -5.85
C GLU A 14 3.25 7.02 -6.89
N PHE A 15 2.89 8.28 -6.79
CA PHE A 15 1.90 8.89 -7.66
C PHE A 15 2.27 10.32 -8.03
N HIS A 16 1.67 10.79 -9.11
CA HIS A 16 1.75 12.17 -9.56
C HIS A 16 0.40 12.85 -9.30
N ASP A 17 0.39 13.82 -8.40
CA ASP A 17 -0.72 14.74 -8.18
C ASP A 17 -0.41 16.06 -8.89
N ASP A 18 -1.20 16.42 -9.91
CA ASP A 18 -1.07 17.69 -10.65
C ASP A 18 -2.14 18.73 -10.23
N GLY A 19 -2.89 18.42 -9.16
CA GLY A 19 -3.97 19.25 -8.64
C GLY A 19 -5.33 19.00 -9.31
N GLU A 20 -5.35 18.28 -10.43
CA GLU A 20 -6.58 17.86 -11.13
C GLU A 20 -6.75 16.34 -11.12
N ARG A 21 -5.64 15.62 -11.16
CA ARG A 21 -5.59 14.16 -11.25
C ARG A 21 -4.50 13.61 -10.35
N VAL A 22 -4.78 12.42 -9.82
CA VAL A 22 -3.78 11.60 -9.15
C VAL A 22 -3.53 10.38 -10.03
N GLU A 23 -2.30 10.20 -10.51
CA GLU A 23 -1.91 9.17 -11.46
C GLU A 23 -0.84 8.27 -10.88
N LEU A 24 -1.05 6.94 -10.96
CA LEU A 24 -0.10 5.95 -10.48
C LEU A 24 1.23 6.03 -11.22
N ILE A 25 2.33 6.02 -10.48
CA ILE A 25 3.70 5.81 -10.99
C ILE A 25 4.13 4.37 -10.70
N SER A 26 4.06 3.94 -9.44
CA SER A 26 4.39 2.57 -9.05
C SER A 26 3.57 2.13 -7.83
N LEU A 27 3.43 0.80 -7.67
CA LEU A 27 2.72 0.16 -6.57
C LEU A 27 3.60 -0.92 -5.94
N GLY A 28 3.71 -0.89 -4.62
CA GLY A 28 4.32 -1.92 -3.81
C GLY A 28 3.32 -2.56 -2.86
N ILE A 29 3.35 -3.88 -2.72
CA ILE A 29 2.52 -4.63 -1.77
C ILE A 29 3.35 -5.71 -1.11
N VAL A 30 3.14 -5.87 0.20
CA VAL A 30 3.60 -7.01 0.99
C VAL A 30 2.39 -7.68 1.61
N THR A 31 2.29 -9.00 1.53
CA THR A 31 1.17 -9.76 2.08
C THR A 31 1.53 -10.44 3.41
N SER A 32 0.51 -10.79 4.22
CA SER A 32 0.71 -11.47 5.50
C SER A 32 1.27 -12.89 5.37
N ASP A 33 1.14 -13.51 4.20
CA ASP A 33 1.75 -14.81 3.87
C ASP A 33 3.16 -14.71 3.25
N GLY A 34 3.72 -13.48 3.19
CA GLY A 34 5.09 -13.22 2.80
C GLY A 34 5.33 -13.01 1.31
N ARG A 35 4.28 -12.99 0.48
CA ARG A 35 4.42 -12.63 -0.93
C ARG A 35 4.61 -11.13 -1.08
N GLU A 36 5.32 -10.74 -2.13
CA GLU A 36 5.54 -9.34 -2.49
C GLU A 36 5.12 -9.10 -3.94
N TYR A 37 4.67 -7.89 -4.20
CA TYR A 37 4.33 -7.43 -5.53
C TYR A 37 4.89 -6.02 -5.74
N TYR A 38 5.46 -5.79 -6.92
CA TYR A 38 5.87 -4.47 -7.36
C TYR A 38 5.61 -4.32 -8.86
N ALA A 39 5.03 -3.19 -9.23
CA ALA A 39 4.84 -2.83 -10.63
C ALA A 39 4.90 -1.33 -10.83
N GLU A 40 5.38 -0.93 -12.00
CA GLU A 40 5.36 0.44 -12.49
C GLU A 40 4.27 0.61 -13.54
N ASN A 41 3.61 1.77 -13.56
CA ASN A 41 2.61 2.08 -14.57
C ASN A 41 3.28 2.39 -15.92
N ALA A 42 3.17 1.47 -16.86
CA ALA A 42 3.69 1.63 -18.22
C ALA A 42 3.08 2.82 -18.98
N GLY A 43 1.89 3.27 -18.56
CA GLY A 43 1.19 4.41 -19.18
C GLY A 43 1.60 5.77 -18.62
N TYR A 44 2.39 5.81 -17.54
CA TYR A 44 2.80 7.08 -16.93
C TYR A 44 3.82 7.82 -17.81
N ASP A 45 3.49 9.06 -18.18
CA ASP A 45 4.42 9.92 -18.91
C ASP A 45 5.41 10.61 -17.97
N ARG A 46 6.60 10.03 -17.85
CA ARG A 46 7.70 10.53 -16.99
C ARG A 46 8.12 11.98 -17.30
N LYS A 47 7.83 12.48 -18.51
CA LYS A 47 8.15 13.87 -18.89
C LYS A 47 7.25 14.89 -18.20
N ARG A 48 6.09 14.46 -17.73
CA ARG A 48 5.14 15.31 -16.98
C ARG A 48 5.51 15.45 -15.50
N ALA A 49 6.42 14.60 -15.00
CA ALA A 49 6.80 14.61 -13.60
C ALA A 49 7.35 15.98 -13.18
N HIS A 50 6.83 16.51 -12.07
CA HIS A 50 7.39 17.75 -11.50
C HIS A 50 8.79 17.50 -10.90
N PRO A 51 9.61 18.54 -10.64
CA PRO A 51 11.03 18.38 -10.27
C PRO A 51 11.27 17.49 -9.06
N TRP A 52 10.37 17.48 -8.09
CA TRP A 52 10.51 16.63 -6.90
C TRP A 52 10.42 15.16 -7.25
N LEU A 53 9.42 14.75 -8.07
CA LEU A 53 9.27 13.37 -8.54
C LEU A 53 10.47 12.94 -9.39
N GLN A 54 10.98 13.84 -10.25
CA GLN A 54 12.17 13.58 -11.05
C GLN A 54 13.41 13.30 -10.19
N ALA A 55 13.52 13.96 -9.04
CA ALA A 55 14.67 13.83 -8.15
C ALA A 55 14.55 12.65 -7.17
N ASN A 56 13.33 12.33 -6.70
CA ASN A 56 13.15 11.44 -5.56
C ASN A 56 12.46 10.11 -5.90
N VAL A 57 11.65 10.05 -6.96
CA VAL A 57 10.87 8.85 -7.32
C VAL A 57 11.41 8.18 -8.58
N LEU A 58 11.51 8.95 -9.68
CA LEU A 58 11.89 8.36 -10.97
C LEU A 58 13.24 7.64 -11.00
N PRO A 59 14.28 8.07 -10.25
CA PRO A 59 15.55 7.36 -10.20
C PRO A 59 15.48 5.98 -9.53
N LEU A 60 14.43 5.72 -8.73
CA LEU A 60 14.24 4.47 -8.00
C LEU A 60 13.44 3.43 -8.79
N LEU A 61 12.85 3.84 -9.92
CA LEU A 61 12.10 2.94 -10.79
C LEU A 61 13.02 1.87 -11.42
N ARG A 62 12.50 0.65 -11.54
CA ARG A 62 13.28 -0.54 -11.95
C ARG A 62 12.87 -1.00 -13.35
N PRO A 63 13.77 -1.01 -14.32
CA PRO A 63 13.47 -1.52 -15.67
C PRO A 63 12.93 -2.96 -15.63
N GLY A 64 11.90 -3.24 -16.45
CA GLY A 64 11.33 -4.58 -16.60
C GLY A 64 10.17 -4.88 -15.65
N THR A 65 9.77 -3.92 -14.82
CA THR A 65 8.61 -4.04 -13.91
C THR A 65 7.37 -3.33 -14.43
N GLU A 66 7.43 -2.77 -15.62
CA GLU A 66 6.34 -2.01 -16.22
C GLU A 66 5.14 -2.90 -16.55
N ARG A 67 3.95 -2.46 -16.17
CA ARG A 67 2.64 -3.08 -16.40
C ARG A 67 1.62 -2.01 -16.78
N THR A 68 0.66 -2.35 -17.61
CA THR A 68 -0.51 -1.49 -17.78
C THR A 68 -1.37 -1.53 -16.51
N CYS A 69 -2.20 -0.51 -16.30
CA CYS A 69 -3.15 -0.50 -15.16
C CYS A 69 -4.04 -1.76 -15.15
N ASP A 70 -4.50 -2.23 -16.31
CA ASP A 70 -5.30 -3.46 -16.40
C ASP A 70 -4.50 -4.70 -15.99
N GLN A 71 -3.22 -4.78 -16.35
CA GLN A 71 -2.35 -5.86 -15.91
C GLN A 71 -2.11 -5.80 -14.40
N ILE A 72 -1.86 -4.63 -13.83
CA ILE A 72 -1.72 -4.45 -12.38
C ILE A 72 -3.01 -4.90 -11.67
N ALA A 73 -4.18 -4.49 -12.16
CA ALA A 73 -5.46 -4.91 -11.59
C ALA A 73 -5.67 -6.43 -11.66
N ALA A 74 -5.27 -7.07 -12.77
CA ALA A 74 -5.35 -8.52 -12.93
C ALA A 74 -4.37 -9.24 -11.99
N ASP A 75 -3.14 -8.75 -11.88
CA ASP A 75 -2.13 -9.28 -10.96
C ASP A 75 -2.60 -9.20 -9.49
N LEU A 76 -3.23 -8.08 -9.10
CA LEU A 76 -3.79 -7.93 -7.75
C LEU A 76 -4.93 -8.91 -7.48
N ARG A 77 -5.83 -9.14 -8.45
CA ARG A 77 -6.86 -10.18 -8.31
C ARG A 77 -6.24 -11.57 -8.13
N ALA A 78 -5.19 -11.88 -8.89
CA ALA A 78 -4.47 -13.16 -8.77
C ALA A 78 -3.72 -13.27 -7.44
N LEU A 79 -3.08 -12.18 -6.97
CA LEU A 79 -2.37 -12.14 -5.68
C LEU A 79 -3.31 -12.39 -4.51
N ILE A 80 -4.51 -11.82 -4.53
CA ILE A 80 -5.49 -11.92 -3.45
C ILE A 80 -6.28 -13.24 -3.56
N GLY A 81 -6.61 -13.67 -4.78
CA GLY A 81 -7.39 -14.88 -5.02
C GLY A 81 -8.75 -14.83 -4.31
N ASP A 82 -9.13 -15.94 -3.67
CA ASP A 82 -10.39 -16.07 -2.93
C ASP A 82 -10.33 -15.55 -1.49
N SER A 83 -9.20 -14.94 -1.07
CA SER A 83 -9.02 -14.42 0.30
C SER A 83 -9.86 -13.16 0.53
N GLN A 84 -10.13 -12.86 1.82
CA GLN A 84 -10.70 -11.58 2.23
C GLN A 84 -9.54 -10.58 2.45
N PRO A 85 -9.33 -9.60 1.57
CA PRO A 85 -8.23 -8.66 1.72
C PRO A 85 -8.49 -7.64 2.82
N GLU A 86 -7.45 -7.29 3.57
CA GLU A 86 -7.40 -6.19 4.53
C GLU A 86 -6.22 -5.30 4.14
N PHE A 87 -6.50 -4.11 3.63
CA PHE A 87 -5.49 -3.19 3.11
C PHE A 87 -5.03 -2.22 4.21
N TRP A 88 -3.72 -2.11 4.40
CA TRP A 88 -3.06 -1.20 5.34
C TRP A 88 -2.09 -0.29 4.62
N ALA A 89 -2.14 1.01 4.91
CA ALA A 89 -1.21 2.00 4.39
C ALA A 89 -0.85 3.04 5.46
N TRP A 90 0.29 3.69 5.30
CA TRP A 90 0.72 4.83 6.09
C TRP A 90 0.29 6.12 5.39
N PHE A 91 -0.59 6.93 6.02
CA PHE A 91 -1.20 8.11 5.36
C PHE A 91 -1.83 7.80 4.00
N GLY A 92 -2.44 6.63 3.85
CA GLY A 92 -2.79 6.01 2.57
C GLY A 92 -4.01 6.58 1.84
N GLU A 93 -4.44 7.82 2.09
CA GLU A 93 -5.64 8.40 1.48
C GLU A 93 -5.50 8.50 -0.04
N TYR A 94 -4.39 9.02 -0.53
CA TYR A 94 -4.10 9.12 -1.96
C TYR A 94 -3.78 7.75 -2.56
N ASP A 95 -2.99 6.94 -1.84
CA ASP A 95 -2.65 5.57 -2.24
C ASP A 95 -3.90 4.73 -2.48
N TRP A 96 -4.90 4.86 -1.60
CA TRP A 96 -6.17 4.17 -1.73
C TRP A 96 -6.96 4.61 -2.96
N ILE A 97 -6.99 5.91 -3.26
CA ILE A 97 -7.64 6.45 -4.45
C ILE A 97 -6.97 5.87 -5.71
N VAL A 98 -5.65 5.95 -5.77
CA VAL A 98 -4.84 5.48 -6.91
C VAL A 98 -5.01 3.97 -7.12
N LEU A 99 -4.96 3.18 -6.04
CA LEU A 99 -5.17 1.74 -6.09
C LEU A 99 -6.58 1.41 -6.61
N ARG A 100 -7.59 2.13 -6.16
CA ARG A 100 -8.97 1.92 -6.62
C ARG A 100 -9.18 2.27 -8.08
N GLN A 101 -8.52 3.30 -8.57
CA GLN A 101 -8.59 3.72 -9.98
C GLN A 101 -8.12 2.63 -10.95
N LEU A 102 -7.26 1.70 -10.52
CA LEU A 102 -6.86 0.53 -11.31
C LEU A 102 -8.04 -0.36 -11.75
N PHE A 103 -9.12 -0.35 -11.01
CA PHE A 103 -10.31 -1.15 -11.26
C PHE A 103 -11.43 -0.39 -11.99
N GLY A 104 -11.18 0.87 -12.37
CA GLY A 104 -12.16 1.73 -13.00
C GLY A 104 -13.04 2.48 -11.99
N ASP A 105 -14.32 2.55 -12.25
CA ASP A 105 -15.25 3.22 -11.34
C ASP A 105 -15.63 2.35 -10.13
N LEU A 106 -16.44 2.92 -9.24
CA LEU A 106 -16.87 2.25 -8.00
C LEU A 106 -17.61 0.92 -8.25
N THR A 107 -18.29 0.80 -9.40
CA THR A 107 -19.08 -0.40 -9.72
C THR A 107 -18.21 -1.58 -10.21
N ALA A 108 -16.99 -1.29 -10.66
CA ALA A 108 -16.03 -2.29 -11.13
C ALA A 108 -15.11 -2.82 -10.00
N TRP A 109 -15.24 -2.28 -8.78
CA TRP A 109 -14.49 -2.75 -7.62
C TRP A 109 -14.79 -4.22 -7.33
N PRO A 110 -13.79 -5.07 -7.05
CA PRO A 110 -14.02 -6.49 -6.83
C PRO A 110 -15.00 -6.78 -5.69
N ALA A 111 -15.99 -7.62 -5.96
CA ALA A 111 -16.98 -8.00 -4.97
C ALA A 111 -16.32 -8.68 -3.75
N GLY A 112 -16.74 -8.31 -2.55
CA GLY A 112 -16.19 -8.83 -1.31
C GLY A 112 -14.90 -8.13 -0.82
N TRP A 113 -14.28 -7.27 -1.61
CA TRP A 113 -13.17 -6.46 -1.13
C TRP A 113 -13.68 -5.27 -0.31
N PRO A 114 -12.91 -4.79 0.69
CA PRO A 114 -13.33 -3.67 1.54
C PRO A 114 -13.43 -2.38 0.74
N LEU A 115 -14.32 -1.49 1.15
CA LEU A 115 -14.49 -0.17 0.52
C LEU A 115 -13.53 0.90 1.06
N SER A 116 -12.78 0.57 2.11
CA SER A 116 -11.81 1.45 2.76
C SER A 116 -10.55 0.67 3.12
N HIS A 117 -9.44 1.37 3.24
CA HIS A 117 -8.21 0.83 3.81
C HIS A 117 -8.16 1.12 5.32
N MET A 118 -7.23 0.48 6.00
CA MET A 118 -6.84 0.75 7.38
C MET A 118 -5.66 1.72 7.38
N ASN A 119 -5.80 2.87 8.03
CA ASN A 119 -4.74 3.87 8.12
C ASN A 119 -3.87 3.60 9.36
N LEU A 120 -2.59 3.30 9.13
CA LEU A 120 -1.65 2.94 10.17
C LEU A 120 -1.37 4.09 11.14
N GLU A 121 -1.33 5.34 10.66
CA GLU A 121 -1.14 6.51 11.52
C GLU A 121 -2.33 6.73 12.45
N GLN A 122 -3.55 6.58 11.95
CA GLN A 122 -4.74 6.70 12.80
C GLN A 122 -4.75 5.63 13.90
N TRP A 123 -4.34 4.39 13.57
CA TRP A 123 -4.22 3.34 14.57
C TRP A 123 -3.12 3.66 15.59
N ARG A 124 -1.95 4.12 15.16
CA ARG A 124 -0.86 4.56 16.03
C ARG A 124 -1.32 5.64 17.02
N LEU A 125 -2.03 6.66 16.54
CA LEU A 125 -2.59 7.72 17.39
C LEU A 125 -3.59 7.16 18.42
N HIS A 126 -4.42 6.21 18.02
CA HIS A 126 -5.36 5.53 18.93
C HIS A 126 -4.64 4.74 20.04
N LEU A 127 -3.47 4.20 19.78
CA LEU A 127 -2.63 3.51 20.76
C LEU A 127 -1.79 4.45 21.64
N GLY A 128 -2.04 5.77 21.63
CA GLY A 128 -1.32 6.76 22.41
C GLY A 128 -0.06 7.30 21.74
N ALA A 129 -0.01 7.25 20.42
CA ALA A 129 1.06 7.79 19.58
C ALA A 129 2.49 7.25 19.93
N PRO A 130 2.69 5.92 20.05
CA PRO A 130 4.02 5.39 20.29
C PRO A 130 4.97 5.81 19.17
N PRO A 131 6.28 5.98 19.46
CA PRO A 131 7.26 6.29 18.43
C PRO A 131 7.38 5.12 17.44
N LEU A 132 7.45 5.44 16.14
CA LEU A 132 7.82 4.48 15.10
C LEU A 132 9.28 4.68 14.70
N VAL A 133 9.94 3.58 14.44
CA VAL A 133 11.27 3.63 13.81
C VAL A 133 11.07 4.16 12.39
N GLN A 134 11.64 5.32 12.10
CA GLN A 134 11.58 5.90 10.76
C GLN A 134 12.33 5.01 9.76
N PRO A 135 11.86 4.90 8.52
CA PRO A 135 12.56 4.13 7.51
C PRO A 135 13.96 4.72 7.29
N GLN A 136 14.98 3.88 7.40
CA GLN A 136 16.38 4.27 7.23
C GLN A 136 16.99 3.56 6.00
N HIS A 137 16.16 3.21 5.02
CA HIS A 137 16.63 2.61 3.79
C HIS A 137 16.97 3.68 2.75
N ALA A 138 17.92 3.35 1.89
CA ALA A 138 18.34 4.23 0.80
C ALA A 138 17.26 4.40 -0.29
N ASP A 139 16.24 3.55 -0.26
CA ASP A 139 15.16 3.47 -1.24
C ASP A 139 13.86 4.14 -0.72
N LEU A 140 13.98 5.18 0.11
CA LEU A 140 12.83 6.00 0.51
C LEU A 140 12.16 6.56 -0.77
N HIS A 141 10.83 6.49 -0.85
CA HIS A 141 10.04 6.76 -2.07
C HIS A 141 10.18 5.68 -3.16
N HIS A 142 10.44 4.44 -2.76
CA HIS A 142 10.23 3.27 -3.58
C HIS A 142 9.07 2.46 -3.01
N ALA A 143 7.94 2.41 -3.71
CA ALA A 143 6.67 1.88 -3.20
C ALA A 143 6.78 0.51 -2.48
N LEU A 144 7.58 -0.44 -3.01
CA LEU A 144 7.75 -1.73 -2.32
C LEU A 144 8.58 -1.62 -1.03
N ALA A 145 9.58 -0.73 -0.98
CA ALA A 145 10.37 -0.52 0.22
C ALA A 145 9.51 0.13 1.32
N ASP A 146 8.67 1.09 0.94
CA ASP A 146 7.77 1.78 1.86
C ASP A 146 6.62 0.85 2.32
N ALA A 147 6.12 -0.04 1.47
CA ALA A 147 5.18 -1.10 1.87
C ALA A 147 5.79 -2.10 2.88
N ARG A 148 7.07 -2.46 2.73
CA ARG A 148 7.79 -3.29 3.70
C ARG A 148 7.92 -2.59 5.05
N TRP A 149 8.29 -1.30 5.03
CA TRP A 149 8.34 -0.50 6.25
C TRP A 149 6.96 -0.39 6.92
N THR A 150 5.89 -0.17 6.15
CA THR A 150 4.51 -0.14 6.65
C THR A 150 4.15 -1.44 7.37
N ARG A 151 4.56 -2.59 6.84
CA ARG A 151 4.41 -3.89 7.51
C ARG A 151 5.19 -3.97 8.82
N GLU A 152 6.45 -3.54 8.84
CA GLU A 152 7.28 -3.54 10.05
C GLU A 152 6.70 -2.64 11.13
N ALA A 153 6.26 -1.44 10.77
CA ALA A 153 5.58 -0.51 11.67
C ALA A 153 4.27 -1.09 12.21
N TRP A 154 3.47 -1.73 11.35
CA TRP A 154 2.26 -2.45 11.75
C TRP A 154 2.57 -3.53 12.80
N GLN A 155 3.60 -4.35 12.57
CA GLN A 155 3.99 -5.41 13.48
C GLN A 155 4.36 -4.85 14.86
N GLY A 156 5.15 -3.77 14.91
CA GLY A 156 5.51 -3.10 16.16
C GLY A 156 4.29 -2.59 16.95
N LEU A 157 3.31 -1.99 16.26
CA LEU A 157 2.07 -1.53 16.90
C LEU A 157 1.20 -2.69 17.38
N HIS A 158 1.11 -3.76 16.62
CA HIS A 158 0.37 -4.98 16.97
C HIS A 158 0.94 -5.64 18.22
N ASP A 159 2.26 -5.74 18.31
CA ASP A 159 2.95 -6.32 19.48
C ASP A 159 2.73 -5.46 20.73
N LEU A 160 2.78 -4.11 20.58
CA LEU A 160 2.48 -3.18 21.66
C LEU A 160 1.05 -3.34 22.17
N GLN A 161 0.07 -3.39 21.27
CA GLN A 161 -1.34 -3.58 21.61
C GLN A 161 -1.56 -4.89 22.37
N SER A 162 -0.93 -5.97 21.90
CA SER A 162 -1.01 -7.28 22.54
C SER A 162 -0.44 -7.28 23.95
N GLN A 163 0.68 -6.60 24.18
CA GLN A 163 1.29 -6.43 25.50
C GLN A 163 0.42 -5.59 26.45
N GLN A 164 -0.25 -4.56 25.92
CA GLN A 164 -1.18 -3.74 26.71
C GLN A 164 -2.41 -4.55 27.15
N ALA A 165 -2.96 -5.38 26.27
CA ALA A 165 -4.09 -6.26 26.57
C ALA A 165 -3.77 -7.23 27.70
N ILE A 166 -2.60 -7.90 27.65
CA ILE A 166 -2.15 -8.84 28.70
C ILE A 166 -2.00 -8.14 30.08
N ARG A 167 -1.58 -6.87 30.13
CA ARG A 167 -1.40 -6.13 31.38
C ARG A 167 -2.73 -5.72 32.04
N LEU A 168 -3.83 -5.73 31.31
CA LEU A 168 -5.16 -5.34 31.79
C LEU A 168 -6.01 -6.55 32.21
N GLU A 169 -5.53 -7.77 31.98
CA GLU A 169 -6.16 -8.97 32.54
C GLU A 169 -5.78 -9.10 34.02
N PRO A 170 -6.78 -9.19 34.92
CA PRO A 170 -6.57 -9.20 36.38
C PRO A 170 -5.92 -10.49 36.90
#